data_922bfacd2f61a01bf48a1faf43f269e6
#
_entry.id   922bfacd2f61a01bf48a1faf43f269e6
#
_cell.length_a   1.000
_cell.length_b   1.000
_cell.length_c   1.000
_cell.angle_alpha   90.00
_cell.angle_beta   90.00
_cell.angle_gamma   90.00
#
_symmetry.space_group_name_H-M   'P 1'
#
loop_
_entity.id
_entity.type
_entity.pdbx_description
1 polymer ?
#
loop_
_entity_poly.entity_id
_entity_poly.type
_entity_poly.pdbx_seq_one_letter_code
_entity_poly.pdbx_strand_id
1 'polypeptide(L)'
;MDTFSEKSLLSLGDYYVYGLIDPRTNQIFYIGKGTGNRVFEHEKESLNSPNIDKMKLKTISEINSLGLDVKKIIINSNLTETEAFAAEAALINAFNYVSDAGLTNIVAGHHSAEALSVEDFEKIYGAEELREEDVKHKILVIKINKLYRRNMPDDELYDSVRGVWRASMNNAQSVDYVFGVYNSLIVAVYKPTRWYKCKEAPEKRPRQDEILTPKTENRIFFVDEGFEKGYPHDENEIFYLGKSIVGLKLNQSAQNPITYLNPKL
;
A
#
# COMPACT_ATOMS: atom_id res chain seq x y z
N MET A 1 -11.03 -9.49 -34.07
CA MET A 1 -10.07 -8.47 -34.62
C MET A 1 -8.79 -8.58 -33.82
N ASP A 2 -7.65 -8.83 -34.51
CA ASP A 2 -6.37 -9.15 -33.85
C ASP A 2 -5.27 -8.10 -34.13
N THR A 3 -5.61 -7.06 -34.89
CA THR A 3 -4.71 -5.96 -35.25
C THR A 3 -5.49 -4.73 -35.69
N PHE A 4 -4.92 -3.56 -35.54
CA PHE A 4 -5.42 -2.32 -36.11
C PHE A 4 -5.03 -2.21 -37.60
N SER A 5 -5.85 -1.49 -38.38
CA SER A 5 -5.45 -1.04 -39.73
C SER A 5 -4.34 0.03 -39.61
N GLU A 6 -3.58 0.24 -40.68
CA GLU A 6 -2.56 1.30 -40.74
C GLU A 6 -3.16 2.68 -40.45
N LYS A 7 -4.34 2.98 -40.97
CA LYS A 7 -5.05 4.24 -40.73
C LYS A 7 -5.41 4.40 -39.24
N SER A 8 -5.83 3.32 -38.59
CA SER A 8 -6.13 3.33 -37.14
C SER A 8 -4.87 3.53 -36.32
N LEU A 9 -3.75 2.89 -36.70
CA LEU A 9 -2.44 3.07 -36.03
C LEU A 9 -1.96 4.52 -36.12
N LEU A 10 -2.11 5.17 -37.27
CA LEU A 10 -1.77 6.59 -37.40
C LEU A 10 -2.61 7.49 -36.46
N SER A 11 -3.90 7.20 -36.33
CA SER A 11 -4.79 7.95 -35.44
C SER A 11 -4.58 7.64 -33.98
N LEU A 12 -4.07 6.44 -33.64
CA LEU A 12 -3.77 6.00 -32.28
C LEU A 12 -2.54 6.73 -31.72
N GLY A 13 -1.60 7.13 -32.59
CA GLY A 13 -0.35 7.79 -32.21
C GLY A 13 0.67 6.82 -31.60
N ASP A 14 1.71 7.40 -30.97
CA ASP A 14 2.81 6.62 -30.40
C ASP A 14 2.37 5.81 -29.17
N TYR A 15 1.60 6.45 -28.28
CA TYR A 15 1.12 5.82 -27.04
C TYR A 15 -0.38 6.02 -26.85
N TYR A 16 -0.99 5.05 -26.18
CA TYR A 16 -2.41 5.08 -25.80
C TYR A 16 -2.63 4.35 -24.47
N VAL A 17 -3.78 4.62 -23.85
CA VAL A 17 -4.26 3.89 -22.68
C VAL A 17 -5.50 3.10 -23.06
N TYR A 18 -5.56 1.86 -22.63
CA TYR A 18 -6.65 0.94 -22.95
C TYR A 18 -7.15 0.20 -21.70
N GLY A 19 -8.36 -0.33 -21.81
CA GLY A 19 -8.96 -1.18 -20.80
C GLY A 19 -9.36 -2.55 -21.37
N LEU A 20 -9.26 -3.58 -20.52
CA LEU A 20 -9.82 -4.90 -20.77
C LEU A 20 -11.07 -5.07 -19.91
N ILE A 21 -12.18 -5.45 -20.57
CA ILE A 21 -13.50 -5.60 -19.95
C ILE A 21 -13.88 -7.07 -19.95
N ASP A 22 -14.31 -7.57 -18.81
CA ASP A 22 -14.92 -8.88 -18.67
C ASP A 22 -16.34 -8.87 -19.27
N PRO A 23 -16.62 -9.62 -20.33
CA PRO A 23 -17.94 -9.64 -20.97
C PRO A 23 -19.03 -10.23 -20.05
N ARG A 24 -18.67 -10.99 -19.02
CA ARG A 24 -19.60 -11.61 -18.06
C ARG A 24 -20.19 -10.58 -17.11
N THR A 25 -19.40 -9.58 -16.70
CA THR A 25 -19.77 -8.56 -15.71
C THR A 25 -19.90 -7.17 -16.30
N ASN A 26 -19.36 -6.97 -17.51
CA ASN A 26 -19.19 -5.69 -18.20
C ASN A 26 -18.36 -4.69 -17.39
N GLN A 27 -17.43 -5.18 -16.55
CA GLN A 27 -16.52 -4.37 -15.73
C GLN A 27 -15.11 -4.40 -16.31
N ILE A 28 -14.39 -3.28 -16.17
CA ILE A 28 -12.96 -3.22 -16.47
C ILE A 28 -12.23 -4.00 -15.39
N PHE A 29 -11.39 -4.97 -15.80
CA PHE A 29 -10.56 -5.73 -14.89
C PHE A 29 -9.06 -5.41 -15.05
N TYR A 30 -8.67 -4.73 -16.12
CA TYR A 30 -7.29 -4.33 -16.37
C TYR A 30 -7.23 -3.01 -17.13
N ILE A 31 -6.28 -2.15 -16.78
CA ILE A 31 -5.95 -0.91 -17.48
C ILE A 31 -4.46 -0.98 -17.83
N GLY A 32 -4.08 -0.54 -19.03
CA GLY A 32 -2.68 -0.56 -19.46
C GLY A 32 -2.33 0.51 -20.46
N LYS A 33 -1.04 0.87 -20.47
CA LYS A 33 -0.42 1.66 -21.52
C LYS A 33 -0.01 0.76 -22.69
N GLY A 34 -0.16 1.23 -23.90
CA GLY A 34 0.19 0.49 -25.10
C GLY A 34 0.79 1.35 -26.21
N THR A 35 1.46 0.67 -27.12
CA THR A 35 1.94 1.17 -28.43
C THR A 35 1.51 0.20 -29.52
N GLY A 36 1.26 0.67 -30.73
CA GLY A 36 0.91 -0.20 -31.85
C GLY A 36 -0.24 -1.15 -31.53
N ASN A 37 -0.04 -2.44 -31.68
CA ASN A 37 -1.04 -3.49 -31.49
C ASN A 37 -1.05 -4.12 -30.06
N ARG A 38 -0.41 -3.50 -29.08
CA ARG A 38 -0.24 -4.04 -27.72
C ARG A 38 -1.54 -4.54 -27.07
N VAL A 39 -2.66 -3.86 -27.29
CA VAL A 39 -3.97 -4.24 -26.73
C VAL A 39 -4.44 -5.64 -27.14
N PHE A 40 -3.95 -6.18 -28.25
CA PHE A 40 -4.29 -7.53 -28.76
C PHE A 40 -3.30 -8.62 -28.30
N GLU A 41 -2.18 -8.25 -27.72
CA GLU A 41 -1.12 -9.23 -27.37
C GLU A 41 -1.44 -10.03 -26.10
N HIS A 42 -2.28 -9.52 -25.22
CA HIS A 42 -2.60 -10.17 -23.93
C HIS A 42 -3.20 -11.55 -24.07
N GLU A 43 -4.02 -11.78 -25.08
CA GLU A 43 -4.59 -13.11 -25.35
C GLU A 43 -3.52 -14.10 -25.81
N LYS A 44 -2.51 -13.61 -26.56
CA LYS A 44 -1.36 -14.43 -26.99
C LYS A 44 -0.41 -14.72 -25.83
N GLU A 45 -0.22 -13.76 -24.92
CA GLU A 45 0.59 -13.94 -23.70
C GLU A 45 -0.02 -14.96 -22.76
N SER A 46 -1.36 -15.03 -22.64
CA SER A 46 -2.04 -16.00 -21.77
C SER A 46 -1.75 -17.46 -22.15
N LEU A 47 -1.43 -17.72 -23.42
CA LEU A 47 -1.11 -19.04 -23.93
C LEU A 47 0.36 -19.43 -23.71
N ASN A 48 1.27 -18.49 -23.50
CA ASN A 48 2.72 -18.71 -23.62
C ASN A 48 3.57 -18.39 -22.36
N SER A 49 3.02 -17.81 -21.28
CA SER A 49 3.84 -17.39 -20.13
C SER A 49 3.22 -17.73 -18.77
N PRO A 50 3.80 -18.67 -18.01
CA PRO A 50 3.24 -19.09 -16.72
C PRO A 50 3.48 -18.14 -15.53
N ASN A 51 4.20 -17.01 -15.68
CA ASN A 51 4.75 -16.27 -14.54
C ASN A 51 4.56 -14.75 -14.47
N ILE A 52 3.84 -14.12 -15.40
CA ILE A 52 3.65 -12.67 -15.40
C ILE A 52 2.15 -12.37 -15.30
N ASP A 53 1.75 -11.59 -14.28
CA ASP A 53 0.36 -11.14 -14.07
C ASP A 53 -0.66 -12.28 -13.90
N LYS A 54 -0.46 -13.12 -12.91
CA LYS A 54 -1.29 -14.33 -12.70
C LYS A 54 -2.80 -14.04 -12.68
N MET A 55 -3.26 -12.93 -12.10
CA MET A 55 -4.68 -12.62 -12.02
C MET A 55 -5.26 -12.20 -13.39
N LYS A 56 -4.58 -11.31 -14.13
CA LYS A 56 -5.00 -10.91 -15.47
C LYS A 56 -5.13 -12.10 -16.41
N LEU A 57 -4.07 -12.91 -16.50
CA LEU A 57 -4.05 -14.08 -17.38
C LEU A 57 -5.08 -15.14 -16.96
N LYS A 58 -5.31 -15.31 -15.67
CA LYS A 58 -6.35 -16.19 -15.14
C LYS A 58 -7.74 -15.71 -15.59
N THR A 59 -8.03 -14.43 -15.43
CA THR A 59 -9.32 -13.85 -15.86
C THR A 59 -9.52 -14.03 -17.37
N ILE A 60 -8.50 -13.77 -18.20
CA ILE A 60 -8.57 -13.98 -19.66
C ILE A 60 -8.83 -15.46 -19.98
N SER A 61 -8.12 -16.38 -19.34
CA SER A 61 -8.30 -17.82 -19.54
C SER A 61 -9.70 -18.30 -19.15
N GLU A 62 -10.25 -17.80 -18.05
CA GLU A 62 -11.62 -18.08 -17.63
C GLU A 62 -12.66 -17.61 -18.65
N ILE A 63 -12.51 -16.38 -19.17
CA ILE A 63 -13.39 -15.82 -20.21
C ILE A 63 -13.34 -16.70 -21.45
N ASN A 64 -12.14 -17.04 -21.94
CA ASN A 64 -11.94 -17.84 -23.15
C ASN A 64 -12.48 -19.28 -22.98
N SER A 65 -12.38 -19.86 -21.78
CA SER A 65 -12.92 -21.21 -21.52
C SER A 65 -14.44 -21.30 -21.65
N LEU A 66 -15.12 -20.17 -21.54
CA LEU A 66 -16.57 -20.04 -21.75
C LEU A 66 -16.94 -19.72 -23.21
N GLY A 67 -15.98 -19.69 -24.12
CA GLY A 67 -16.19 -19.33 -25.53
C GLY A 67 -16.50 -17.84 -25.73
N LEU A 68 -16.12 -17.00 -24.76
CA LEU A 68 -16.28 -15.54 -24.81
C LEU A 68 -14.96 -14.86 -25.12
N ASP A 69 -15.02 -13.70 -25.77
CA ASP A 69 -13.87 -12.85 -26.06
C ASP A 69 -13.79 -11.69 -25.06
N VAL A 70 -12.57 -11.37 -24.60
CA VAL A 70 -12.30 -10.17 -23.81
C VAL A 70 -12.64 -8.93 -24.64
N LYS A 71 -13.50 -8.05 -24.12
CA LYS A 71 -13.77 -6.76 -24.76
C LYS A 71 -12.61 -5.81 -24.49
N LYS A 72 -12.22 -5.08 -25.54
CA LYS A 72 -11.09 -4.14 -25.50
C LYS A 72 -11.60 -2.75 -25.80
N ILE A 73 -11.15 -1.75 -25.03
CA ILE A 73 -11.47 -0.34 -25.27
C ILE A 73 -10.20 0.49 -25.32
N ILE A 74 -10.18 1.49 -26.20
CA ILE A 74 -9.20 2.56 -26.15
C ILE A 74 -9.80 3.68 -25.32
N ILE A 75 -9.12 4.02 -24.21
CA ILE A 75 -9.60 5.04 -23.26
C ILE A 75 -9.08 6.42 -23.67
N ASN A 76 -7.80 6.49 -24.06
CA ASN A 76 -7.19 7.71 -24.59
C ASN A 76 -6.10 7.35 -25.59
N SER A 77 -5.84 8.20 -26.58
CA SER A 77 -4.90 7.94 -27.67
C SER A 77 -4.12 9.20 -28.05
N ASN A 78 -3.13 9.04 -28.93
CA ASN A 78 -2.26 10.12 -29.40
C ASN A 78 -1.55 10.84 -28.25
N LEU A 79 -1.00 10.06 -27.34
CA LEU A 79 -0.31 10.51 -26.15
C LEU A 79 1.21 10.43 -26.31
N THR A 80 1.92 11.29 -25.63
CA THR A 80 3.35 11.07 -25.32
C THR A 80 3.48 9.96 -24.26
N GLU A 81 4.66 9.41 -24.10
CA GLU A 81 4.91 8.36 -23.11
C GLU A 81 4.58 8.82 -21.69
N THR A 82 4.96 10.04 -21.32
CA THR A 82 4.71 10.62 -19.99
C THR A 82 3.22 10.80 -19.72
N GLU A 83 2.47 11.29 -20.70
CA GLU A 83 1.01 11.44 -20.62
C GLU A 83 0.32 10.08 -20.47
N ALA A 84 0.77 9.07 -21.24
CA ALA A 84 0.22 7.74 -21.14
C ALA A 84 0.45 7.09 -19.77
N PHE A 85 1.63 7.26 -19.19
CA PHE A 85 1.92 6.83 -17.81
C PHE A 85 1.05 7.54 -16.79
N ALA A 86 0.91 8.86 -16.89
CA ALA A 86 0.09 9.65 -15.98
C ALA A 86 -1.39 9.25 -16.05
N ALA A 87 -1.92 9.07 -17.27
CA ALA A 87 -3.29 8.68 -17.48
C ALA A 87 -3.58 7.24 -17.00
N GLU A 88 -2.69 6.28 -17.28
CA GLU A 88 -2.79 4.91 -16.77
C GLU A 88 -2.81 4.90 -15.23
N ALA A 89 -1.87 5.60 -14.60
CA ALA A 89 -1.77 5.68 -13.15
C ALA A 89 -3.02 6.29 -12.51
N ALA A 90 -3.51 7.40 -13.06
CA ALA A 90 -4.71 8.06 -12.54
C ALA A 90 -5.96 7.17 -12.64
N LEU A 91 -6.12 6.46 -13.76
CA LEU A 91 -7.23 5.54 -13.96
C LEU A 91 -7.14 4.33 -13.00
N ILE A 92 -5.97 3.70 -12.87
CA ILE A 92 -5.78 2.58 -11.93
C ILE A 92 -6.15 3.03 -10.51
N ASN A 93 -5.69 4.20 -10.09
CA ASN A 93 -6.00 4.74 -8.76
C ASN A 93 -7.49 5.01 -8.57
N ALA A 94 -8.14 5.63 -9.56
CA ALA A 94 -9.56 5.93 -9.49
C ALA A 94 -10.41 4.65 -9.43
N PHE A 95 -10.10 3.65 -10.26
CA PHE A 95 -10.82 2.37 -10.26
C PHE A 95 -10.60 1.59 -8.97
N ASN A 96 -9.37 1.54 -8.44
CA ASN A 96 -9.08 0.87 -7.17
C ASN A 96 -9.74 1.59 -5.97
N TYR A 97 -10.00 2.91 -6.10
CA TYR A 97 -10.70 3.68 -5.08
C TYR A 97 -12.20 3.38 -5.00
N VAL A 98 -12.86 3.19 -6.15
CA VAL A 98 -14.32 3.07 -6.23
C VAL A 98 -14.82 1.63 -6.35
N SER A 99 -13.96 0.67 -6.66
CA SER A 99 -14.33 -0.72 -6.93
C SER A 99 -13.78 -1.68 -5.89
N ASP A 100 -14.65 -2.37 -5.16
CA ASP A 100 -14.29 -3.45 -4.25
C ASP A 100 -13.70 -4.67 -4.98
N ALA A 101 -14.01 -4.84 -6.26
CA ALA A 101 -13.51 -5.96 -7.08
C ALA A 101 -12.04 -5.80 -7.49
N GLY A 102 -11.51 -4.58 -7.41
CA GLY A 102 -10.14 -4.24 -7.78
C GLY A 102 -9.79 -4.51 -9.25
N LEU A 103 -8.76 -3.82 -9.73
CA LEU A 103 -8.14 -4.18 -11.00
C LEU A 103 -7.15 -5.31 -10.79
N THR A 104 -6.89 -6.11 -11.84
CA THR A 104 -5.84 -7.14 -11.84
C THR A 104 -4.43 -6.56 -12.02
N ASN A 105 -4.29 -5.24 -12.05
CA ASN A 105 -3.01 -4.56 -12.12
C ASN A 105 -2.19 -4.82 -10.85
N ILE A 106 -1.00 -5.40 -10.98
CA ILE A 106 -0.10 -5.71 -9.82
C ILE A 106 0.57 -4.44 -9.29
N VAL A 107 0.78 -3.44 -10.14
CA VAL A 107 1.48 -2.20 -9.81
C VAL A 107 0.50 -1.04 -9.95
N ALA A 108 0.29 -0.31 -8.85
CA ALA A 108 -0.20 1.06 -8.95
C ALA A 108 0.77 1.80 -9.89
N GLY A 109 0.23 2.47 -10.91
CA GLY A 109 1.03 3.05 -12.00
C GLY A 109 2.26 3.81 -11.53
N HIS A 110 3.29 3.89 -12.36
CA HIS A 110 4.53 4.63 -12.06
C HIS A 110 4.20 6.06 -11.62
N HIS A 111 4.71 6.50 -10.46
CA HIS A 111 4.52 7.81 -9.82
C HIS A 111 3.12 8.09 -9.24
N SER A 112 2.33 7.07 -8.95
CA SER A 112 0.99 7.31 -8.42
C SER A 112 1.02 7.55 -6.90
N ALA A 113 0.65 8.76 -6.49
CA ALA A 113 0.03 8.94 -5.19
C ALA A 113 -1.29 8.12 -5.18
N GLU A 114 -1.57 7.43 -4.10
CA GLU A 114 -2.85 6.73 -3.91
C GLU A 114 -4.02 7.74 -4.02
N ALA A 115 -5.14 7.33 -4.63
CA ALA A 115 -6.32 8.16 -4.64
C ALA A 115 -6.89 8.29 -3.21
N LEU A 116 -7.16 9.53 -2.80
CA LEU A 116 -7.62 9.87 -1.46
C LEU A 116 -8.98 10.59 -1.54
N SER A 117 -9.81 10.44 -0.51
CA SER A 117 -10.91 11.39 -0.29
C SER A 117 -10.36 12.78 0.02
N VAL A 118 -11.17 13.81 -0.15
CA VAL A 118 -10.77 15.18 0.23
C VAL A 118 -10.46 15.24 1.72
N GLU A 119 -11.24 14.56 2.54
CA GLU A 119 -11.04 14.48 3.99
C GLU A 119 -9.74 13.78 4.37
N ASP A 120 -9.39 12.67 3.69
CA ASP A 120 -8.13 11.96 3.96
C ASP A 120 -6.93 12.74 3.43
N PHE A 121 -7.09 13.43 2.29
CA PHE A 121 -6.07 14.33 1.77
C PHE A 121 -5.76 15.44 2.77
N GLU A 122 -6.79 16.09 3.34
CA GLU A 122 -6.63 17.13 4.36
C GLU A 122 -6.01 16.58 5.64
N LYS A 123 -6.42 15.38 6.11
CA LYS A 123 -5.80 14.72 7.27
C LYS A 123 -4.31 14.45 7.09
N ILE A 124 -3.88 14.07 5.89
CA ILE A 124 -2.48 13.72 5.62
C ILE A 124 -1.63 14.97 5.38
N TYR A 125 -2.10 15.89 4.56
CA TYR A 125 -1.31 17.02 4.07
C TYR A 125 -1.58 18.33 4.82
N GLY A 126 -2.75 18.47 5.45
CA GLY A 126 -3.12 19.57 6.33
C GLY A 126 -2.82 19.33 7.82
N ALA A 127 -2.26 18.17 8.17
CA ALA A 127 -1.95 17.82 9.55
C ALA A 127 -0.94 18.79 10.18
N GLU A 128 -1.16 19.15 11.44
CA GLU A 128 -0.19 19.91 12.24
C GLU A 128 1.16 19.18 12.30
N GLU A 129 2.24 19.87 11.99
CA GLU A 129 3.58 19.29 12.07
C GLU A 129 4.03 19.10 13.53
N LEU A 130 4.49 17.90 13.84
CA LEU A 130 5.18 17.64 15.10
C LEU A 130 6.61 18.22 15.01
N ARG A 131 6.90 19.22 15.85
CA ARG A 131 8.21 19.86 15.88
C ARG A 131 9.16 19.11 16.82
N GLU A 132 10.47 19.22 16.59
CA GLU A 132 11.48 18.53 17.40
C GLU A 132 11.39 18.92 18.90
N GLU A 133 11.03 20.17 19.20
CA GLU A 133 10.84 20.65 20.58
C GLU A 133 9.61 20.05 21.29
N ASP A 134 8.66 19.54 20.53
CA ASP A 134 7.44 18.91 21.06
C ASP A 134 7.64 17.43 21.37
N VAL A 135 8.76 16.84 20.95
CA VAL A 135 9.12 15.45 21.24
C VAL A 135 9.69 15.36 22.68
N LYS A 136 8.85 14.98 23.63
CA LYS A 136 9.21 14.89 25.07
C LYS A 136 9.57 13.46 25.52
N HIS A 137 9.33 12.49 24.66
CA HIS A 137 9.42 11.06 24.98
C HIS A 137 10.41 10.36 24.05
N LYS A 138 10.90 9.20 24.44
CA LYS A 138 11.61 8.28 23.57
C LYS A 138 10.60 7.53 22.72
N ILE A 139 10.68 7.68 21.42
CA ILE A 139 9.66 7.18 20.49
C ILE A 139 10.30 6.23 19.49
N LEU A 140 9.62 5.13 19.22
CA LEU A 140 9.89 4.27 18.09
C LEU A 140 8.90 4.59 16.97
N VAL A 141 9.38 5.14 15.88
CA VAL A 141 8.58 5.40 14.67
C VAL A 141 8.64 4.19 13.75
N ILE A 142 7.48 3.68 13.36
CA ILE A 142 7.33 2.55 12.44
C ILE A 142 6.50 2.98 11.24
N LYS A 143 7.13 3.02 10.06
CA LYS A 143 6.45 3.34 8.79
C LYS A 143 5.69 2.12 8.28
N ILE A 144 4.37 2.21 8.24
CA ILE A 144 3.47 1.12 7.84
C ILE A 144 2.84 1.32 6.45
N ASN A 145 3.49 2.10 5.57
CA ASN A 145 2.95 2.45 4.24
C ASN A 145 2.51 1.24 3.38
N LYS A 146 3.11 0.06 3.60
CA LYS A 146 2.77 -1.16 2.88
C LYS A 146 1.68 -2.00 3.56
N LEU A 147 1.40 -1.73 4.81
CA LEU A 147 0.47 -2.50 5.65
C LEU A 147 -0.83 -1.76 5.91
N TYR A 148 -0.74 -0.43 5.95
CA TYR A 148 -1.90 0.43 6.20
C TYR A 148 -2.86 0.40 5.00
N ARG A 149 -4.13 0.30 5.29
CA ARG A 149 -5.22 0.50 4.33
C ARG A 149 -6.32 1.34 4.98
N ARG A 150 -7.07 2.05 4.15
CA ARG A 150 -8.19 2.88 4.61
C ARG A 150 -9.19 2.02 5.39
N ASN A 151 -9.79 2.62 6.44
CA ASN A 151 -10.77 1.97 7.30
C ASN A 151 -10.30 0.62 7.89
N MET A 152 -8.98 0.50 8.07
CA MET A 152 -8.39 -0.65 8.74
C MET A 152 -8.95 -0.75 10.17
N PRO A 153 -9.48 -1.90 10.60
CA PRO A 153 -9.88 -2.11 11.98
C PRO A 153 -8.75 -1.85 12.97
N ASP A 154 -9.07 -1.37 14.17
CA ASP A 154 -8.06 -0.97 15.16
C ASP A 154 -7.14 -2.13 15.58
N ASP A 155 -7.66 -3.34 15.66
CA ASP A 155 -6.88 -4.55 15.95
C ASP A 155 -5.90 -4.90 14.83
N GLU A 156 -6.29 -4.74 13.58
CA GLU A 156 -5.39 -4.93 12.45
C GLU A 156 -4.33 -3.81 12.36
N LEU A 157 -4.72 -2.57 12.67
CA LEU A 157 -3.79 -1.45 12.75
C LEU A 157 -2.76 -1.70 13.86
N TYR A 158 -3.22 -2.15 15.04
CA TYR A 158 -2.37 -2.55 16.15
C TYR A 158 -1.38 -3.65 15.74
N ASP A 159 -1.85 -4.73 15.12
CA ASP A 159 -1.02 -5.82 14.62
C ASP A 159 -0.01 -5.37 13.54
N SER A 160 -0.37 -4.39 12.72
CA SER A 160 0.53 -3.80 11.72
C SER A 160 1.66 -2.99 12.32
N VAL A 161 1.43 -2.37 13.49
CA VAL A 161 2.43 -1.55 14.18
C VAL A 161 3.24 -2.36 15.19
N ARG A 162 2.62 -3.24 16.00
CA ARG A 162 3.29 -3.89 17.14
C ARG A 162 4.36 -4.93 16.77
N GLY A 163 4.40 -5.40 15.54
CA GLY A 163 5.47 -6.33 15.14
C GLY A 163 5.21 -6.98 13.79
N VAL A 164 6.08 -7.79 13.29
CA VAL A 164 7.26 -8.52 13.80
C VAL A 164 8.50 -7.80 13.27
N TRP A 165 9.25 -7.10 14.11
CA TRP A 165 10.29 -6.16 13.65
C TRP A 165 11.71 -6.68 13.88
N ARG A 166 12.61 -6.37 12.93
CA ARG A 166 14.04 -6.57 13.11
C ARG A 166 14.64 -5.35 13.82
N ALA A 167 14.60 -5.36 15.15
CA ALA A 167 15.10 -4.28 16.00
C ALA A 167 15.86 -4.82 17.23
N SER A 168 16.62 -3.94 17.87
CA SER A 168 17.32 -4.25 19.14
C SER A 168 16.31 -4.28 20.27
N MET A 169 16.27 -5.37 21.04
CA MET A 169 15.43 -5.50 22.24
C MET A 169 15.73 -4.39 23.26
N ASN A 170 17.01 -4.13 23.53
CA ASN A 170 17.41 -3.12 24.53
C ASN A 170 16.92 -1.72 24.13
N ASN A 171 17.05 -1.35 22.85
CA ASN A 171 16.57 -0.06 22.38
C ASN A 171 15.04 0.01 22.41
N ALA A 172 14.36 -1.07 22.02
CA ALA A 172 12.91 -1.13 22.01
C ALA A 172 12.32 -1.02 23.42
N GLN A 173 12.93 -1.68 24.41
CA GLN A 173 12.50 -1.61 25.83
C GLN A 173 12.70 -0.22 26.46
N SER A 174 13.48 0.66 25.83
CA SER A 174 13.74 2.01 26.35
C SER A 174 12.78 3.06 25.82
N VAL A 175 11.87 2.73 24.93
CA VAL A 175 10.93 3.71 24.35
C VAL A 175 9.69 3.84 25.23
N ASP A 176 9.14 5.06 25.26
CA ASP A 176 7.92 5.37 26.00
C ASP A 176 6.69 5.13 25.10
N TYR A 177 6.80 5.44 23.81
CA TYR A 177 5.73 5.30 22.83
C TYR A 177 6.21 4.70 21.50
N VAL A 178 5.27 4.10 20.78
CA VAL A 178 5.46 3.61 19.41
C VAL A 178 4.46 4.31 18.49
N PHE A 179 4.96 4.90 17.41
CA PHE A 179 4.13 5.54 16.39
C PHE A 179 3.99 4.64 15.18
N GLY A 180 2.76 4.36 14.77
CA GLY A 180 2.41 3.87 13.45
C GLY A 180 2.27 5.05 12.49
N VAL A 181 3.08 5.09 11.42
CA VAL A 181 3.13 6.23 10.51
C VAL A 181 2.80 5.80 9.09
N TYR A 182 1.83 6.47 8.48
CA TYR A 182 1.44 6.34 7.09
C TYR A 182 1.56 7.69 6.38
N ASN A 183 2.29 7.75 5.26
CA ASN A 183 2.52 8.98 4.48
C ASN A 183 2.86 10.21 5.35
N SER A 184 3.76 10.02 6.30
CA SER A 184 4.20 11.01 7.29
C SER A 184 3.16 11.40 8.35
N LEU A 185 1.92 10.92 8.30
CA LEU A 185 0.91 11.12 9.33
C LEU A 185 1.06 10.05 10.43
N ILE A 186 0.98 10.45 11.70
CA ILE A 186 0.89 9.53 12.84
C ILE A 186 -0.55 9.03 12.91
N VAL A 187 -0.77 7.80 12.43
CA VAL A 187 -2.10 7.17 12.39
C VAL A 187 -2.40 6.30 13.60
N ALA A 188 -1.37 5.97 14.39
CA ALA A 188 -1.52 5.24 15.65
C ALA A 188 -0.40 5.61 16.62
N VAL A 189 -0.74 5.64 17.90
CA VAL A 189 0.20 5.81 19.01
C VAL A 189 -0.10 4.73 20.03
N TYR A 190 0.94 4.00 20.45
CA TYR A 190 0.82 2.92 21.43
C TYR A 190 1.86 3.09 22.54
N LYS A 191 1.51 2.63 23.76
CA LYS A 191 2.37 2.64 24.94
C LYS A 191 2.80 1.21 25.26
N PRO A 192 3.98 0.73 24.77
CA PRO A 192 4.38 -0.65 24.96
C PRO A 192 4.60 -0.96 26.44
N THR A 193 3.87 -1.94 26.96
CA THR A 193 4.04 -2.43 28.34
C THR A 193 5.08 -3.55 28.42
N ARG A 194 5.21 -4.33 27.35
CA ARG A 194 6.17 -5.43 27.25
C ARG A 194 6.64 -5.66 25.83
N TRP A 195 7.90 -6.08 25.71
CA TRP A 195 8.51 -6.52 24.45
C TRP A 195 8.90 -8.00 24.54
N TYR A 196 8.70 -8.74 23.47
CA TYR A 196 8.99 -10.15 23.35
C TYR A 196 9.75 -10.45 22.07
N LYS A 197 10.60 -11.49 22.08
CA LYS A 197 10.98 -12.15 20.82
C LYS A 197 9.86 -13.10 20.38
N CYS A 198 9.69 -13.27 19.08
CA CYS A 198 8.62 -14.11 18.55
C CYS A 198 8.65 -15.55 19.08
N LYS A 199 9.84 -16.12 19.31
CA LYS A 199 10.01 -17.46 19.90
C LYS A 199 9.67 -17.55 21.38
N GLU A 200 9.70 -16.43 22.13
CA GLU A 200 9.47 -16.40 23.56
C GLU A 200 7.98 -16.35 23.94
N ALA A 201 7.15 -15.77 23.07
CA ALA A 201 5.71 -15.68 23.26
C ALA A 201 4.97 -15.82 21.90
N PRO A 202 5.06 -16.98 21.26
CA PRO A 202 4.49 -17.18 19.91
C PRO A 202 2.98 -16.99 19.88
N GLU A 203 2.28 -17.29 20.97
CA GLU A 203 0.83 -17.14 21.11
C GLU A 203 0.35 -15.69 21.21
N LYS A 204 1.26 -14.75 21.54
CA LYS A 204 0.98 -13.30 21.68
C LYS A 204 1.40 -12.47 20.48
N ARG A 205 2.19 -13.06 19.57
CA ARG A 205 2.72 -12.31 18.43
C ARG A 205 1.61 -11.93 17.45
N PRO A 206 1.73 -10.80 16.72
CA PRO A 206 0.87 -10.52 15.58
C PRO A 206 1.07 -11.56 14.48
N ARG A 207 0.06 -11.75 13.63
CA ARG A 207 0.10 -12.71 12.51
C ARG A 207 0.44 -14.13 12.95
N GLN A 208 -0.35 -14.66 13.88
CA GLN A 208 -0.15 -16.01 14.45
C GLN A 208 -0.25 -17.13 13.41
N ASP A 209 -0.96 -16.91 12.30
CA ASP A 209 -1.10 -17.78 11.15
C ASP A 209 0.20 -17.92 10.34
N GLU A 210 1.12 -16.98 10.43
CA GLU A 210 2.43 -17.09 9.78
C GLU A 210 3.33 -18.07 10.53
N ILE A 211 3.96 -19.00 9.79
CA ILE A 211 4.91 -19.95 10.39
C ILE A 211 6.16 -19.24 10.89
N LEU A 212 6.56 -19.51 12.13
CA LEU A 212 7.84 -19.06 12.65
C LEU A 212 8.99 -19.73 11.89
N THR A 213 9.89 -18.93 11.38
CA THR A 213 11.08 -19.36 10.68
C THR A 213 12.35 -18.93 11.45
N PRO A 214 13.53 -19.52 11.18
CA PRO A 214 14.80 -19.05 11.76
C PRO A 214 15.09 -17.56 11.50
N LYS A 215 14.47 -16.99 10.44
CA LYS A 215 14.60 -15.55 10.12
C LYS A 215 13.68 -14.67 10.95
N THR A 216 12.57 -15.19 11.45
CA THR A 216 11.54 -14.41 12.16
C THR A 216 11.50 -14.69 13.66
N GLU A 217 11.97 -15.84 14.14
CA GLU A 217 11.91 -16.25 15.55
C GLU A 217 12.59 -15.28 16.54
N ASN A 218 13.65 -14.60 16.09
CA ASN A 218 14.40 -13.62 16.87
C ASN A 218 13.96 -12.16 16.65
N ARG A 219 12.95 -11.92 15.80
CA ARG A 219 12.33 -10.60 15.67
C ARG A 219 11.52 -10.30 16.92
N ILE A 220 11.25 -9.01 17.14
CA ILE A 220 10.56 -8.53 18.33
C ILE A 220 9.19 -7.96 17.99
N PHE A 221 8.30 -8.02 18.97
CA PHE A 221 7.01 -7.35 18.96
C PHE A 221 6.71 -6.84 20.37
N PHE A 222 5.76 -5.91 20.46
CA PHE A 222 5.30 -5.42 21.76
C PHE A 222 3.86 -5.80 22.06
N VAL A 223 3.50 -5.68 23.33
CA VAL A 223 2.15 -5.71 23.85
C VAL A 223 1.89 -4.36 24.51
N ASP A 224 0.74 -3.78 24.22
CA ASP A 224 0.17 -2.64 24.91
C ASP A 224 -1.06 -3.15 25.68
N GLU A 225 -0.90 -3.39 27.00
CA GLU A 225 -1.99 -3.93 27.81
C GLU A 225 -3.16 -2.93 27.96
N GLY A 226 -2.90 -1.63 27.83
CA GLY A 226 -3.93 -0.60 27.87
C GLY A 226 -4.85 -0.74 26.65
N PHE A 227 -4.27 -0.82 25.46
CA PHE A 227 -5.01 -1.04 24.23
C PHE A 227 -5.78 -2.37 24.26
N GLU A 228 -5.13 -3.47 24.64
CA GLU A 228 -5.75 -4.81 24.68
C GLU A 228 -6.92 -4.89 25.68
N LYS A 229 -6.93 -4.06 26.71
CA LYS A 229 -8.02 -3.93 27.70
C LYS A 229 -9.09 -2.89 27.30
N GLY A 230 -8.91 -2.21 26.16
CA GLY A 230 -9.81 -1.16 25.69
C GLY A 230 -9.78 0.10 26.55
N TYR A 231 -8.64 0.41 27.20
CA TYR A 231 -8.49 1.67 27.92
C TYR A 231 -8.38 2.84 26.94
N PRO A 232 -8.91 4.02 27.31
CA PRO A 232 -8.76 5.21 26.46
C PRO A 232 -7.29 5.62 26.37
N HIS A 233 -6.93 6.25 25.24
CA HIS A 233 -5.63 6.85 25.05
C HIS A 233 -5.30 7.85 26.16
N ASP A 234 -4.05 7.87 26.57
CA ASP A 234 -3.56 8.89 27.51
C ASP A 234 -3.37 10.26 26.80
N GLU A 235 -3.13 11.30 27.58
CA GLU A 235 -3.00 12.68 27.04
C GLU A 235 -1.85 12.81 26.02
N ASN A 236 -0.78 12.04 26.17
CA ASN A 236 0.36 12.07 25.25
C ASN A 236 0.04 11.32 23.96
N GLU A 237 -0.67 10.18 24.04
CA GLU A 237 -1.14 9.46 22.85
C GLU A 237 -2.05 10.37 22.02
N ILE A 238 -3.01 11.06 22.67
CA ILE A 238 -3.90 12.04 22.03
C ILE A 238 -3.11 13.20 21.43
N PHE A 239 -2.09 13.72 22.16
CA PHE A 239 -1.27 14.82 21.69
C PHE A 239 -0.51 14.52 20.39
N TYR A 240 0.02 13.29 20.26
CA TYR A 240 0.81 12.89 19.09
C TYR A 240 -0.05 12.41 17.92
N LEU A 241 -1.20 11.80 18.19
CA LEU A 241 -2.06 11.21 17.17
C LEU A 241 -2.55 12.27 16.18
N GLY A 242 -2.48 11.96 14.90
CA GLY A 242 -2.93 12.86 13.82
C GLY A 242 -1.95 13.96 13.43
N LYS A 243 -0.79 14.05 14.06
CA LYS A 243 0.26 14.99 13.65
C LYS A 243 1.14 14.45 12.53
N SER A 244 1.72 15.34 11.75
CA SER A 244 2.68 15.01 10.70
C SER A 244 4.12 14.99 11.23
N ILE A 245 4.90 13.99 10.84
CA ILE A 245 6.33 13.90 11.17
C ILE A 245 7.23 14.57 10.11
N VAL A 246 6.68 15.33 9.16
CA VAL A 246 7.45 15.99 8.09
C VAL A 246 8.46 16.97 8.67
N GLY A 247 8.12 17.69 9.73
CA GLY A 247 9.01 18.63 10.43
C GLY A 247 10.17 17.98 11.19
N LEU A 248 10.15 16.66 11.39
CA LEU A 248 11.21 15.93 12.08
C LEU A 248 12.31 15.54 11.09
N LYS A 249 13.58 15.72 11.48
CA LYS A 249 14.76 15.33 10.68
C LYS A 249 14.96 13.82 10.64
N LEU A 250 13.96 13.09 10.16
CA LEU A 250 14.05 11.66 9.96
C LEU A 250 14.64 11.34 8.58
N ASN A 251 15.47 10.31 8.50
CA ASN A 251 15.94 9.82 7.21
C ASN A 251 14.75 9.18 6.46
N GLN A 252 14.11 9.98 5.60
CA GLN A 252 12.91 9.56 4.86
C GLN A 252 13.23 8.52 3.77
N SER A 253 14.47 8.47 3.28
CA SER A 253 14.93 7.54 2.24
C SER A 253 15.42 6.20 2.81
N ALA A 254 15.44 6.01 4.13
CA ALA A 254 15.88 4.77 4.73
C ALA A 254 14.93 3.61 4.36
N GLN A 255 15.48 2.56 3.77
CA GLN A 255 14.74 1.31 3.50
C GLN A 255 14.23 0.63 4.77
N ASN A 256 14.82 0.95 5.93
CA ASN A 256 14.36 0.45 7.24
C ASN A 256 13.10 1.22 7.67
N PRO A 257 11.97 0.54 7.90
CA PRO A 257 10.75 1.21 8.35
C PRO A 257 10.83 1.75 9.79
N ILE A 258 11.90 1.42 10.53
CA ILE A 258 12.06 1.73 11.96
C ILE A 258 13.04 2.88 12.16
N THR A 259 12.64 3.88 12.96
CA THR A 259 13.49 5.00 13.37
C THR A 259 13.21 5.33 14.83
N TYR A 260 14.27 5.61 15.61
CA TYR A 260 14.16 6.05 17.01
C TYR A 260 14.26 7.58 17.07
N LEU A 261 13.38 8.19 17.86
CA LEU A 261 13.41 9.59 18.26
C LEU A 261 13.71 9.68 19.74
N ASN A 262 14.64 10.57 20.09
CA ASN A 262 14.94 10.89 21.49
C ASN A 262 14.54 12.35 21.74
N PRO A 263 14.04 12.67 22.94
CA PRO A 263 13.79 14.05 23.31
C PRO A 263 15.11 14.84 23.22
N LYS A 264 15.05 16.04 22.69
CA LYS A 264 16.19 16.99 22.80
C LYS A 264 16.21 17.51 24.24
N LEU A 265 17.32 17.25 24.93
CA LEU A 265 17.63 17.84 26.25
C LEU A 265 17.88 19.33 26.13
#